data_496b42740e4f95afc7c6f18f96f4d833
#
_entry.id   496b42740e4f95afc7c6f18f96f4d833
#
_cell.length_a   1.000
_cell.length_b   1.000
_cell.length_c   1.000
_cell.angle_alpha   90.00
_cell.angle_beta   90.00
_cell.angle_gamma   90.00
#
_symmetry.space_group_name_H-M   'P 1'
#
loop_
_entity.id
_entity.type
_entity.pdbx_description
1 polymer ?
#
loop_
_entity_poly.entity_id
_entity_poly.type
_entity_poly.pdbx_seq_one_letter_code
_entity_poly.pdbx_strand_id
1 'polypeptide(L)'
;LTPVYIAEESGRRYYDNHNVARILQIEKFKRMGLSTEQIAGYFANGGEASEMLTVLESRLCDLQRSIEELRLRAVGEPSISVQIMRLSAVTCCMRQCMGHTIEDKYNDMYDFYSECIRRGCILSEEPLFTILNRQDFLEGCISSEPYSYAVCVPVQPEKAPADAVALPECSALSVLYCGDYSGIDEAWLTLGREVKARGLTPAGAPRVLGIVAPYTGREIETRRYCTRLVLPIME
;
A
#
# COMPACT_ATOMS: atom_id res chain seq x y z
N LEU A 1 22.47 19.95 -15.22
CA LEU A 1 23.42 21.07 -15.05
C LEU A 1 24.24 21.28 -16.33
N THR A 2 24.26 22.49 -16.83
CA THR A 2 25.04 22.86 -18.00
C THR A 2 26.32 23.55 -17.52
N PRO A 3 27.52 23.07 -17.87
CA PRO A 3 28.76 23.73 -17.51
C PRO A 3 28.84 25.09 -18.23
N VAL A 4 29.45 26.08 -17.58
CA VAL A 4 29.68 27.40 -18.17
C VAL A 4 30.80 27.34 -19.22
N TYR A 5 31.75 26.44 -19.02
CA TYR A 5 32.88 26.25 -19.90
C TYR A 5 33.38 24.80 -19.84
N ILE A 6 33.79 24.28 -20.98
CA ILE A 6 34.45 22.97 -21.10
C ILE A 6 35.84 23.23 -21.73
N ALA A 7 36.91 22.87 -21.03
CA ALA A 7 38.26 23.04 -21.54
C ALA A 7 38.52 22.07 -22.72
N GLU A 8 38.83 22.60 -23.89
CA GLU A 8 39.00 21.80 -25.12
C GLU A 8 40.11 20.74 -25.01
N GLU A 9 41.23 21.06 -24.35
CA GLU A 9 42.38 20.16 -24.23
C GLU A 9 42.17 19.02 -23.22
N SER A 10 41.41 19.24 -22.15
CA SER A 10 41.26 18.28 -21.03
C SER A 10 39.86 17.73 -20.85
N GLY A 11 38.86 18.25 -21.53
CA GLY A 11 37.45 17.93 -21.34
C GLY A 11 36.89 18.30 -19.97
N ARG A 12 37.66 19.08 -19.16
CA ARG A 12 37.22 19.50 -17.82
C ARG A 12 36.05 20.46 -17.91
N ARG A 13 35.03 20.21 -17.08
CA ARG A 13 33.84 21.06 -16.99
C ARG A 13 33.95 22.04 -15.85
N TYR A 14 33.70 23.33 -16.13
CA TYR A 14 33.72 24.41 -15.15
C TYR A 14 32.31 24.91 -14.89
N TYR A 15 32.01 25.15 -13.63
CA TYR A 15 30.70 25.57 -13.13
C TYR A 15 30.83 26.88 -12.36
N ASP A 16 29.82 27.72 -12.44
CA ASP A 16 29.75 28.99 -11.72
C ASP A 16 28.99 28.88 -10.39
N ASN A 17 28.86 29.95 -9.66
CA ASN A 17 28.12 30.00 -8.40
C ASN A 17 26.64 29.69 -8.57
N HIS A 18 26.06 29.94 -9.74
CA HIS A 18 24.68 29.57 -10.06
C HIS A 18 24.51 28.07 -10.11
N ASN A 19 25.45 27.38 -10.73
CA ASN A 19 25.47 25.92 -10.77
C ASN A 19 25.66 25.32 -9.38
N VAL A 20 26.52 25.92 -8.54
CA VAL A 20 26.71 25.49 -7.13
C VAL A 20 25.41 25.61 -6.34
N ALA A 21 24.74 26.78 -6.42
CA ALA A 21 23.44 26.95 -5.74
C ALA A 21 22.40 25.94 -6.20
N ARG A 22 22.37 25.64 -7.51
CA ARG A 22 21.46 24.63 -8.08
C ARG A 22 21.77 23.22 -7.60
N ILE A 23 23.05 22.86 -7.45
CA ILE A 23 23.48 21.58 -6.88
C ILE A 23 22.99 21.44 -5.45
N LEU A 24 23.19 22.45 -4.62
CA LEU A 24 22.74 22.45 -3.23
C LEU A 24 21.21 22.26 -3.12
N GLN A 25 20.46 22.90 -4.01
CA GLN A 25 19.02 22.74 -4.07
C GLN A 25 18.62 21.33 -4.51
N ILE A 26 19.28 20.76 -5.51
CA ILE A 26 19.08 19.35 -5.94
C ILE A 26 19.35 18.39 -4.79
N GLU A 27 20.46 18.58 -4.06
CA GLU A 27 20.78 17.74 -2.90
C GLU A 27 19.75 17.86 -1.78
N LYS A 28 19.23 19.07 -1.54
CA LYS A 28 18.15 19.29 -0.59
C LYS A 28 16.91 18.49 -0.98
N PHE A 29 16.50 18.56 -2.24
CA PHE A 29 15.34 17.83 -2.76
C PHE A 29 15.54 16.31 -2.73
N LYS A 30 16.75 15.82 -3.04
CA LYS A 30 17.09 14.40 -2.89
C LYS A 30 16.99 13.93 -1.44
N ARG A 31 17.41 14.72 -0.47
CA ARG A 31 17.25 14.42 0.96
C ARG A 31 15.78 14.38 1.40
N MET A 32 14.89 15.10 0.73
CA MET A 32 13.45 15.01 0.91
C MET A 32 12.87 13.76 0.21
N GLY A 33 13.71 12.98 -0.49
CA GLY A 33 13.32 11.75 -1.18
C GLY A 33 12.68 11.95 -2.56
N LEU A 34 12.78 13.13 -3.15
CA LEU A 34 12.28 13.38 -4.50
C LEU A 34 13.14 12.68 -5.56
N SER A 35 12.49 12.15 -6.61
CA SER A 35 13.19 11.50 -7.72
C SER A 35 13.93 12.51 -8.59
N THR A 36 14.87 12.03 -9.40
CA THR A 36 15.61 12.88 -10.33
C THR A 36 14.69 13.52 -11.37
N GLU A 37 13.66 12.80 -11.81
CA GLU A 37 12.63 13.25 -12.76
C GLU A 37 11.80 14.38 -12.15
N GLN A 38 11.34 14.21 -10.91
CA GLN A 38 10.59 15.24 -10.17
C GLN A 38 11.41 16.51 -9.98
N ILE A 39 12.68 16.37 -9.63
CA ILE A 39 13.60 17.50 -9.49
C ILE A 39 13.84 18.19 -10.84
N ALA A 40 14.00 17.41 -11.91
CA ALA A 40 14.16 17.94 -13.25
C ALA A 40 12.91 18.72 -13.72
N GLY A 41 11.71 18.16 -13.46
CA GLY A 41 10.42 18.81 -13.74
C GLY A 41 10.28 20.16 -13.03
N TYR A 42 10.61 20.22 -11.74
CA TYR A 42 10.64 21.48 -10.98
C TYR A 42 11.47 22.57 -11.67
N PHE A 43 12.71 22.25 -12.08
CA PHE A 43 13.56 23.21 -12.75
C PHE A 43 13.11 23.54 -14.18
N ALA A 44 12.47 22.60 -14.87
CA ALA A 44 11.92 22.82 -16.21
C ALA A 44 10.68 23.73 -16.17
N ASN A 45 9.88 23.63 -15.10
CA ASN A 45 8.65 24.41 -14.89
C ASN A 45 8.93 25.75 -14.15
N GLY A 46 10.14 26.29 -14.25
CA GLY A 46 10.46 27.60 -13.67
C GLY A 46 10.47 27.63 -12.14
N GLY A 47 10.55 26.49 -11.47
CA GLY A 47 10.59 26.42 -10.00
C GLY A 47 9.19 26.35 -9.35
N GLU A 48 8.17 25.97 -10.10
CA GLU A 48 6.83 25.76 -9.55
C GLU A 48 6.83 24.54 -8.62
N ALA A 49 6.34 24.73 -7.38
CA ALA A 49 6.47 23.77 -6.31
C ALA A 49 5.21 22.88 -6.10
N SER A 50 4.13 23.15 -6.82
CA SER A 50 2.83 22.49 -6.60
C SER A 50 2.90 20.97 -6.71
N GLU A 51 3.54 20.45 -7.76
CA GLU A 51 3.73 19.02 -7.96
C GLU A 51 4.60 18.39 -6.86
N MET A 52 5.69 19.06 -6.47
CA MET A 52 6.56 18.60 -5.41
C MET A 52 5.86 18.59 -4.05
N LEU A 53 5.01 19.59 -3.78
CA LEU A 53 4.22 19.67 -2.57
C LEU A 53 3.26 18.49 -2.48
N THR A 54 2.52 18.19 -3.54
CA THR A 54 1.62 17.03 -3.61
C THR A 54 2.34 15.70 -3.32
N VAL A 55 3.54 15.52 -3.88
CA VAL A 55 4.35 14.32 -3.63
C VAL A 55 4.79 14.24 -2.16
N LEU A 56 5.22 15.35 -1.57
CA LEU A 56 5.67 15.38 -0.18
C LEU A 56 4.50 15.20 0.80
N GLU A 57 3.34 15.76 0.52
CA GLU A 57 2.12 15.56 1.33
C GLU A 57 1.67 14.09 1.29
N SER A 58 1.67 13.47 0.11
CA SER A 58 1.39 12.04 0.00
C SER A 58 2.35 11.20 0.85
N ARG A 59 3.65 11.47 0.76
CA ARG A 59 4.67 10.77 1.57
C ARG A 59 4.51 11.01 3.07
N LEU A 60 4.14 12.22 3.46
CA LEU A 60 3.86 12.53 4.87
C LEU A 60 2.71 11.67 5.39
N CYS A 61 1.63 11.53 4.63
CA CYS A 61 0.52 10.66 4.99
C CYS A 61 0.95 9.19 5.12
N ASP A 62 1.79 8.69 4.19
CA ASP A 62 2.29 7.32 4.23
C ASP A 62 3.21 7.07 5.43
N LEU A 63 4.09 8.03 5.75
CA LEU A 63 4.95 7.96 6.94
C LEU A 63 4.14 8.01 8.24
N GLN A 64 3.14 8.87 8.33
CA GLN A 64 2.27 8.95 9.49
C GLN A 64 1.53 7.63 9.72
N ARG A 65 1.03 7.01 8.64
CA ARG A 65 0.38 5.69 8.68
C ARG A 65 1.35 4.61 9.16
N SER A 66 2.57 4.60 8.64
CA SER A 66 3.60 3.64 9.04
C SER A 66 4.02 3.80 10.50
N ILE A 67 4.12 5.03 10.99
CA ILE A 67 4.43 5.32 12.40
C ILE A 67 3.30 4.80 13.31
N GLU A 68 2.05 5.03 12.94
CA GLU A 68 0.93 4.54 13.74
C GLU A 68 0.88 3.02 13.78
N GLU A 69 1.07 2.37 12.64
CA GLU A 69 1.18 0.92 12.54
C GLU A 69 2.29 0.36 13.45
N LEU A 70 3.49 0.96 13.39
CA LEU A 70 4.60 0.55 14.24
C LEU A 70 4.33 0.78 15.72
N ARG A 71 3.63 1.87 16.09
CA ARG A 71 3.22 2.13 17.46
C ARG A 71 2.29 1.06 18.00
N LEU A 72 1.25 0.70 17.23
CA LEU A 72 0.31 -0.36 17.61
C LEU A 72 1.05 -1.70 17.80
N ARG A 73 1.94 -2.04 16.88
CA ARG A 73 2.77 -3.25 16.99
C ARG A 73 3.72 -3.24 18.19
N ALA A 74 4.20 -2.07 18.60
CA ALA A 74 5.10 -1.93 19.74
C ALA A 74 4.41 -2.14 21.11
N VAL A 75 3.11 -1.92 21.20
CA VAL A 75 2.32 -2.12 22.43
C VAL A 75 2.32 -3.59 22.85
N GLY A 76 2.31 -4.53 21.88
CA GLY A 76 2.37 -5.98 22.14
C GLY A 76 1.09 -6.59 22.70
N GLU A 77 0.03 -5.80 22.83
CA GLU A 77 -1.34 -6.24 23.20
C GLU A 77 -2.27 -6.11 21.99
N PRO A 78 -3.35 -6.90 21.93
CA PRO A 78 -4.34 -6.74 20.86
C PRO A 78 -4.87 -5.31 20.81
N SER A 79 -4.82 -4.71 19.63
CA SER A 79 -5.19 -3.30 19.45
C SER A 79 -5.87 -3.07 18.11
N ILE A 80 -6.82 -2.11 18.10
CA ILE A 80 -7.59 -1.73 16.92
C ILE A 80 -7.46 -0.22 16.71
N SER A 81 -7.17 0.18 15.48
CA SER A 81 -7.20 1.58 15.04
C SER A 81 -8.09 1.74 13.82
N VAL A 82 -8.86 2.83 13.77
CA VAL A 82 -9.83 3.10 12.70
C VAL A 82 -9.50 4.44 12.05
N GLN A 83 -9.44 4.46 10.73
CA GLN A 83 -9.20 5.68 9.97
C GLN A 83 -9.87 5.65 8.59
N ILE A 84 -10.17 6.82 8.04
CA ILE A 84 -10.48 6.95 6.61
C ILE A 84 -9.14 7.18 5.90
N MET A 85 -8.94 6.50 4.78
CA MET A 85 -7.73 6.61 3.98
C MET A 85 -8.05 6.59 2.50
N ARG A 86 -7.16 7.11 1.69
CA ARG A 86 -7.21 6.95 0.24
C ARG A 86 -6.38 5.74 -0.16
N LEU A 87 -6.95 4.87 -0.96
CA LEU A 87 -6.26 3.76 -1.60
C LEU A 87 -5.80 4.21 -2.98
N SER A 88 -4.53 4.04 -3.27
CA SER A 88 -3.99 4.25 -4.61
C SER A 88 -4.56 3.22 -5.59
N ALA A 89 -4.58 3.58 -6.88
CA ALA A 89 -4.87 2.62 -7.93
C ALA A 89 -3.81 1.50 -7.91
N VAL A 90 -4.25 0.26 -8.08
CA VAL A 90 -3.36 -0.90 -8.07
C VAL A 90 -3.70 -1.83 -9.23
N THR A 91 -2.68 -2.28 -9.97
CA THR A 91 -2.81 -3.34 -10.97
C THR A 91 -2.38 -4.66 -10.34
N CYS A 92 -3.20 -5.69 -10.44
CA CYS A 92 -2.90 -6.98 -9.81
C CYS A 92 -3.32 -8.17 -10.69
N CYS A 93 -2.57 -9.26 -10.59
CA CYS A 93 -3.07 -10.58 -10.97
C CYS A 93 -4.10 -11.01 -9.94
N MET A 94 -5.19 -11.67 -10.37
CA MET A 94 -6.29 -12.05 -9.50
C MET A 94 -6.66 -13.51 -9.72
N ARG A 95 -6.87 -14.25 -8.62
CA ARG A 95 -7.39 -15.62 -8.64
C ARG A 95 -8.58 -15.74 -7.70
N GLN A 96 -9.69 -16.30 -8.20
CA GLN A 96 -10.83 -16.65 -7.37
C GLN A 96 -10.55 -17.96 -6.62
N CYS A 97 -10.81 -17.95 -5.32
CA CYS A 97 -10.61 -19.08 -4.42
C CYS A 97 -11.85 -19.30 -3.55
N MET A 98 -11.92 -20.48 -2.93
CA MET A 98 -12.89 -20.80 -1.89
C MET A 98 -12.15 -21.49 -0.74
N GLY A 99 -12.46 -21.11 0.49
CA GLY A 99 -11.84 -21.70 1.66
C GLY A 99 -12.72 -21.60 2.89
N HIS A 100 -12.34 -22.34 3.93
CA HIS A 100 -13.02 -22.35 5.22
C HIS A 100 -12.22 -21.63 6.30
N THR A 101 -10.89 -21.75 6.21
CA THR A 101 -9.99 -21.34 7.27
C THR A 101 -9.06 -20.22 6.82
N ILE A 102 -8.45 -19.57 7.78
CA ILE A 102 -7.38 -18.61 7.54
C ILE A 102 -6.17 -19.30 6.90
N GLU A 103 -5.91 -20.56 7.27
CA GLU A 103 -4.82 -21.35 6.72
C GLU A 103 -5.02 -21.64 5.24
N ASP A 104 -6.23 -22.05 4.81
CA ASP A 104 -6.57 -22.23 3.39
C ASP A 104 -6.25 -20.95 2.60
N LYS A 105 -6.69 -19.80 3.10
CA LYS A 105 -6.45 -18.50 2.47
C LYS A 105 -4.96 -18.18 2.33
N TYR A 106 -4.14 -18.47 3.34
CA TYR A 106 -2.70 -18.25 3.25
C TYR A 106 -2.01 -19.21 2.29
N ASN A 107 -2.42 -20.44 2.24
CA ASN A 107 -1.90 -21.41 1.27
C ASN A 107 -2.22 -20.95 -0.15
N ASP A 108 -3.46 -20.54 -0.44
CA ASP A 108 -3.86 -20.00 -1.73
C ASP A 108 -3.08 -18.73 -2.10
N MET A 109 -2.86 -17.82 -1.14
CA MET A 109 -2.06 -16.62 -1.36
C MET A 109 -0.62 -16.98 -1.72
N TYR A 110 0.00 -17.89 -0.99
CA TYR A 110 1.37 -18.32 -1.21
C TYR A 110 1.54 -19.03 -2.56
N ASP A 111 0.63 -19.92 -2.88
CA ASP A 111 0.64 -20.68 -4.14
C ASP A 111 0.46 -19.75 -5.34
N PHE A 112 -0.48 -18.81 -5.26
CA PHE A 112 -0.71 -17.88 -6.35
C PHE A 112 0.43 -16.86 -6.52
N TYR A 113 0.99 -16.38 -5.42
CA TYR A 113 2.18 -15.54 -5.45
C TYR A 113 3.35 -16.23 -6.16
N SER A 114 3.61 -17.50 -5.79
CA SER A 114 4.64 -18.32 -6.39
C SER A 114 4.38 -18.57 -7.88
N GLU A 115 3.12 -18.73 -8.29
CA GLU A 115 2.73 -18.87 -9.69
C GLU A 115 2.99 -17.58 -10.46
N CYS A 116 2.62 -16.40 -9.92
CA CYS A 116 2.88 -15.11 -10.57
C CYS A 116 4.38 -14.93 -10.83
N ILE A 117 5.25 -15.28 -9.87
CA ILE A 117 6.70 -15.24 -10.06
C ILE A 117 7.14 -16.20 -11.19
N ARG A 118 6.64 -17.44 -11.21
CA ARG A 118 6.98 -18.41 -12.26
C ARG A 118 6.47 -17.99 -13.64
N ARG A 119 5.38 -17.24 -13.72
CA ARG A 119 4.87 -16.61 -14.96
C ARG A 119 5.72 -15.41 -15.41
N GLY A 120 6.70 -14.98 -14.62
CA GLY A 120 7.56 -13.84 -14.92
C GLY A 120 6.90 -12.48 -14.63
N CYS A 121 5.85 -12.44 -13.82
CA CYS A 121 5.23 -11.18 -13.40
C CYS A 121 6.21 -10.36 -12.57
N ILE A 122 6.32 -9.06 -12.86
CA ILE A 122 7.10 -8.13 -12.05
C ILE A 122 6.19 -7.56 -10.97
N LEU A 123 6.49 -7.93 -9.73
CA LEU A 123 5.71 -7.53 -8.57
C LEU A 123 5.89 -6.04 -8.27
N SER A 124 4.86 -5.40 -7.73
CA SER A 124 4.94 -4.06 -7.19
C SER A 124 5.40 -4.09 -5.72
N GLU A 125 5.62 -2.92 -5.12
CA GLU A 125 5.93 -2.78 -3.69
C GLU A 125 4.70 -2.89 -2.79
N GLU A 126 3.50 -2.91 -3.39
CA GLU A 126 2.25 -3.04 -2.65
C GLU A 126 2.10 -4.44 -2.04
N PRO A 127 1.54 -4.54 -0.83
CA PRO A 127 1.35 -5.83 -0.17
C PRO A 127 0.29 -6.69 -0.88
N LEU A 128 0.42 -8.00 -0.74
CA LEU A 128 -0.61 -8.96 -1.12
C LEU A 128 -1.88 -8.71 -0.34
N PHE A 129 -3.04 -8.87 -0.98
CA PHE A 129 -4.32 -8.76 -0.30
C PHE A 129 -5.36 -9.74 -0.85
N THR A 130 -6.42 -9.93 -0.09
CA THR A 130 -7.60 -10.66 -0.56
C THR A 130 -8.80 -9.72 -0.61
N ILE A 131 -9.68 -9.96 -1.58
CA ILE A 131 -11.00 -9.32 -1.67
C ILE A 131 -12.01 -10.36 -1.23
N LEU A 132 -12.84 -10.04 -0.24
CA LEU A 132 -13.86 -10.96 0.26
C LEU A 132 -15.17 -10.70 -0.47
N ASN A 133 -15.68 -11.72 -1.17
CA ASN A 133 -16.93 -11.64 -1.93
C ASN A 133 -18.17 -11.86 -1.01
N ARG A 134 -18.10 -11.36 0.24
CA ARG A 134 -19.17 -11.44 1.25
C ARG A 134 -19.44 -10.07 1.86
N GLN A 135 -20.71 -9.76 2.09
CA GLN A 135 -21.13 -8.55 2.79
C GLN A 135 -21.47 -8.81 4.27
N ASP A 136 -21.78 -10.04 4.65
CA ASP A 136 -22.15 -10.44 6.01
C ASP A 136 -21.02 -10.30 7.04
N PHE A 137 -19.76 -10.15 6.61
CA PHE A 137 -18.65 -9.78 7.51
C PHE A 137 -18.91 -8.49 8.30
N LEU A 138 -19.64 -7.54 7.71
CA LEU A 138 -19.98 -6.27 8.36
C LEU A 138 -21.00 -6.46 9.51
N GLU A 139 -21.64 -7.60 9.57
CA GLU A 139 -22.60 -7.99 10.61
C GLU A 139 -21.98 -8.84 11.72
N GLY A 140 -20.65 -9.15 11.59
CA GLY A 140 -19.92 -9.96 12.56
C GLY A 140 -20.17 -11.45 12.47
N CYS A 141 -20.86 -11.90 11.42
CA CYS A 141 -21.07 -13.32 11.20
C CYS A 141 -19.90 -13.91 10.41
N ILE A 142 -18.89 -14.44 11.10
CA ILE A 142 -17.96 -15.37 10.48
C ILE A 142 -18.62 -16.74 10.55
N SER A 143 -19.33 -17.11 9.50
CA SER A 143 -19.89 -18.45 9.43
C SER A 143 -18.79 -19.46 9.20
N SER A 144 -18.99 -20.68 9.74
CA SER A 144 -18.11 -21.83 9.49
C SER A 144 -18.25 -22.38 8.06
N GLU A 145 -19.08 -21.78 7.22
CA GLU A 145 -19.29 -22.20 5.84
C GLU A 145 -18.18 -21.69 4.92
N PRO A 146 -17.87 -22.43 3.83
CA PRO A 146 -16.92 -21.97 2.82
C PRO A 146 -17.34 -20.62 2.26
N TYR A 147 -16.40 -19.70 2.12
CA TYR A 147 -16.64 -18.40 1.50
C TYR A 147 -15.73 -18.18 0.30
N SER A 148 -16.23 -17.41 -0.65
CA SER A 148 -15.48 -17.02 -1.85
C SER A 148 -14.65 -15.78 -1.59
N TYR A 149 -13.42 -15.80 -2.06
CA TYR A 149 -12.52 -14.63 -2.04
C TYR A 149 -11.63 -14.61 -3.28
N ALA A 150 -11.10 -13.44 -3.60
CA ALA A 150 -10.09 -13.29 -4.62
C ALA A 150 -8.74 -13.02 -3.96
N VAL A 151 -7.71 -13.77 -4.34
CA VAL A 151 -6.32 -13.46 -4.01
C VAL A 151 -5.80 -12.46 -5.05
N CYS A 152 -5.23 -11.36 -4.59
CA CYS A 152 -4.69 -10.29 -5.42
C CYS A 152 -3.19 -10.16 -5.19
N VAL A 153 -2.42 -10.30 -6.27
CA VAL A 153 -0.97 -10.12 -6.31
C VAL A 153 -0.65 -8.86 -7.10
N PRO A 154 -0.27 -7.75 -6.43
CA PRO A 154 0.06 -6.50 -7.09
C PRO A 154 1.28 -6.62 -8.01
N VAL A 155 1.18 -6.05 -9.21
CA VAL A 155 2.22 -6.07 -10.25
C VAL A 155 2.47 -4.68 -10.80
N GLN A 156 3.64 -4.46 -11.39
CA GLN A 156 3.98 -3.20 -12.05
C GLN A 156 3.08 -2.98 -13.28
N PRO A 157 2.35 -1.87 -13.38
CA PRO A 157 1.36 -1.66 -14.46
C PRO A 157 1.95 -1.76 -15.86
N GLU A 158 3.16 -1.24 -16.07
CA GLU A 158 3.85 -1.19 -17.38
C GLU A 158 4.24 -2.58 -17.90
N LYS A 159 4.29 -3.57 -17.01
CA LYS A 159 4.71 -4.94 -17.29
C LYS A 159 3.68 -5.96 -16.84
N ALA A 160 2.45 -5.50 -16.64
CA ALA A 160 1.36 -6.35 -16.22
C ALA A 160 0.97 -7.34 -17.33
N PRO A 161 0.67 -8.60 -16.99
CA PRO A 161 0.15 -9.56 -17.95
C PRO A 161 -1.25 -9.13 -18.45
N ALA A 162 -1.65 -9.64 -19.60
CA ALA A 162 -2.91 -9.24 -20.25
C ALA A 162 -4.17 -9.57 -19.44
N ASP A 163 -4.08 -10.52 -18.51
CA ASP A 163 -5.14 -10.93 -17.59
C ASP A 163 -5.12 -10.17 -16.25
N ALA A 164 -4.23 -9.19 -16.09
CA ALA A 164 -4.19 -8.37 -14.89
C ALA A 164 -5.40 -7.42 -14.82
N VAL A 165 -5.85 -7.17 -13.60
CA VAL A 165 -7.00 -6.31 -13.30
C VAL A 165 -6.51 -5.00 -12.67
N ALA A 166 -6.97 -3.88 -13.18
CA ALA A 166 -6.75 -2.58 -12.58
C ALA A 166 -7.88 -2.24 -11.60
N LEU A 167 -7.55 -2.01 -10.34
CA LEU A 167 -8.46 -1.50 -9.32
C LEU A 167 -8.21 0.00 -9.20
N PRO A 168 -9.25 0.85 -9.34
CA PRO A 168 -9.09 2.30 -9.28
C PRO A 168 -8.74 2.76 -7.87
N GLU A 169 -8.20 3.98 -7.77
CA GLU A 169 -8.11 4.67 -6.49
C GLU A 169 -9.50 4.92 -5.90
N CYS A 170 -9.61 4.92 -4.60
CA CYS A 170 -10.86 5.18 -3.90
C CYS A 170 -10.62 5.60 -2.45
N SER A 171 -11.61 6.27 -1.87
CA SER A 171 -11.69 6.45 -0.43
C SER A 171 -12.10 5.15 0.24
N ALA A 172 -11.56 4.88 1.42
CA ALA A 172 -11.85 3.65 2.15
C ALA A 172 -11.88 3.87 3.67
N LEU A 173 -12.77 3.16 4.35
CA LEU A 173 -12.70 2.97 5.79
C LEU A 173 -11.73 1.83 6.07
N SER A 174 -10.74 2.07 6.92
CA SER A 174 -9.71 1.12 7.30
C SER A 174 -9.75 0.83 8.78
N VAL A 175 -9.72 -0.44 9.12
CA VAL A 175 -9.50 -0.94 10.49
C VAL A 175 -8.19 -1.70 10.51
N LEU A 176 -7.24 -1.23 11.30
CA LEU A 176 -5.99 -1.92 11.56
C LEU A 176 -6.11 -2.69 12.87
N TYR A 177 -5.93 -3.99 12.79
CA TYR A 177 -5.91 -4.91 13.93
C TYR A 177 -4.51 -5.48 14.11
N CYS A 178 -3.95 -5.35 15.29
CA CYS A 178 -2.72 -6.02 15.68
C CYS A 178 -3.01 -7.01 16.80
N GLY A 179 -2.62 -8.28 16.61
CA GLY A 179 -2.89 -9.40 17.51
C GLY A 179 -3.02 -10.73 16.76
N ASP A 180 -3.25 -11.81 17.47
CA ASP A 180 -3.53 -13.11 16.84
C ASP A 180 -4.92 -13.12 16.19
N TYR A 181 -5.17 -14.10 15.31
CA TYR A 181 -6.42 -14.14 14.55
C TYR A 181 -7.66 -14.51 15.37
N SER A 182 -7.52 -14.90 16.64
CA SER A 182 -8.68 -15.17 17.51
C SER A 182 -9.49 -13.91 17.81
N GLY A 183 -8.84 -12.74 17.74
CA GLY A 183 -9.49 -11.44 17.95
C GLY A 183 -9.93 -10.72 16.68
N ILE A 184 -9.75 -11.29 15.49
CA ILE A 184 -10.04 -10.62 14.22
C ILE A 184 -11.53 -10.27 14.06
N ASP A 185 -12.42 -11.00 14.70
CA ASP A 185 -13.86 -10.77 14.67
C ASP A 185 -14.24 -9.42 15.24
N GLU A 186 -13.54 -8.96 16.29
CA GLU A 186 -13.77 -7.64 16.86
C GLU A 186 -13.39 -6.52 15.88
N ALA A 187 -12.36 -6.74 15.04
CA ALA A 187 -12.02 -5.80 13.99
C ALA A 187 -13.11 -5.71 12.92
N TRP A 188 -13.72 -6.83 12.52
CA TRP A 188 -14.86 -6.86 11.60
C TRP A 188 -16.10 -6.18 12.19
N LEU A 189 -16.44 -6.47 13.44
CA LEU A 189 -17.53 -5.81 14.16
C LEU A 189 -17.28 -4.29 14.25
N THR A 190 -16.03 -3.89 14.51
CA THR A 190 -15.66 -2.47 14.55
C THR A 190 -15.84 -1.82 13.19
N LEU A 191 -15.39 -2.46 12.09
CA LEU A 191 -15.60 -1.96 10.74
C LEU A 191 -17.10 -1.72 10.45
N GLY A 192 -17.95 -2.71 10.77
CA GLY A 192 -19.41 -2.59 10.59
C GLY A 192 -20.05 -1.50 11.44
N ARG A 193 -19.65 -1.36 12.72
CA ARG A 193 -20.12 -0.29 13.61
C ARG A 193 -19.75 1.09 13.07
N GLU A 194 -18.52 1.29 12.61
CA GLU A 194 -18.04 2.56 12.08
C GLU A 194 -18.74 2.95 10.77
N VAL A 195 -19.00 1.99 9.89
CA VAL A 195 -19.80 2.21 8.66
C VAL A 195 -21.17 2.78 9.04
N LYS A 196 -21.87 2.14 9.98
CA LYS A 196 -23.20 2.57 10.44
C LYS A 196 -23.14 3.91 11.16
N ALA A 197 -22.20 4.09 12.10
CA ALA A 197 -22.09 5.29 12.90
C ALA A 197 -21.77 6.54 12.08
N ARG A 198 -20.99 6.41 11.01
CA ARG A 198 -20.61 7.52 10.12
C ARG A 198 -21.54 7.66 8.90
N GLY A 199 -22.54 6.79 8.75
CA GLY A 199 -23.44 6.80 7.60
C GLY A 199 -22.74 6.55 6.26
N LEU A 200 -21.66 5.76 6.25
CA LEU A 200 -20.86 5.50 5.05
C LEU A 200 -21.56 4.49 4.14
N THR A 201 -21.45 4.69 2.84
CA THR A 201 -21.97 3.77 1.84
C THR A 201 -20.82 2.95 1.24
N PRO A 202 -20.82 1.60 1.38
CA PRO A 202 -19.82 0.74 0.73
C PRO A 202 -19.83 0.92 -0.79
N ALA A 203 -18.66 1.07 -1.38
CA ALA A 203 -18.45 1.18 -2.83
C ALA A 203 -17.89 -0.10 -3.46
N GLY A 204 -17.64 -1.13 -2.65
CA GLY A 204 -17.09 -2.40 -3.12
C GLY A 204 -16.91 -3.42 -2.01
N ALA A 205 -16.40 -4.58 -2.39
CA ALA A 205 -16.10 -5.65 -1.45
C ALA A 205 -14.91 -5.30 -0.54
N PRO A 206 -14.93 -5.74 0.73
CA PRO A 206 -13.85 -5.49 1.66
C PRO A 206 -12.56 -6.19 1.23
N ARG A 207 -11.42 -5.54 1.50
CA ARG A 207 -10.08 -6.06 1.25
C ARG A 207 -9.39 -6.38 2.58
N VAL A 208 -8.65 -7.47 2.61
CA VAL A 208 -7.85 -7.90 3.78
C VAL A 208 -6.38 -7.91 3.40
N LEU A 209 -5.61 -7.10 4.07
CA LEU A 209 -4.17 -6.96 3.87
C LEU A 209 -3.44 -7.49 5.11
N GLY A 210 -2.63 -8.54 4.94
CA GLY A 210 -1.74 -9.01 6.00
C GLY A 210 -0.46 -8.19 6.00
N ILE A 211 -0.39 -7.18 6.85
CA ILE A 211 0.82 -6.33 6.98
C ILE A 211 1.96 -7.13 7.62
N VAL A 212 1.64 -7.84 8.70
CA VAL A 212 2.50 -8.86 9.30
C VAL A 212 1.66 -10.12 9.45
N ALA A 213 2.02 -11.15 8.75
CA ALA A 213 1.22 -12.35 8.58
C ALA A 213 2.15 -13.59 8.50
N PRO A 214 1.62 -14.81 8.55
CA PRO A 214 2.43 -16.03 8.48
C PRO A 214 3.39 -16.11 7.30
N TYR A 215 3.06 -15.46 6.18
CA TYR A 215 3.94 -15.42 4.99
C TYR A 215 5.05 -14.37 5.05
N THR A 216 5.03 -13.44 6.02
CA THR A 216 6.09 -12.43 6.18
C THR A 216 7.29 -12.93 6.97
N GLY A 217 7.15 -14.00 7.75
CA GLY A 217 8.23 -14.64 8.49
C GLY A 217 7.67 -15.70 9.44
N ARG A 218 8.22 -16.92 9.40
CA ARG A 218 7.79 -18.04 10.25
C ARG A 218 8.17 -17.85 11.72
N GLU A 219 9.15 -17.01 11.99
CA GLU A 219 9.63 -16.68 13.34
C GLU A 219 8.78 -15.62 14.04
N ILE A 220 7.82 -15.01 13.34
CA ILE A 220 7.00 -13.95 13.92
C ILE A 220 5.90 -14.58 14.80
N GLU A 221 5.90 -14.20 16.06
CA GLU A 221 4.87 -14.63 17.01
C GLU A 221 3.48 -14.17 16.56
N THR A 222 2.46 -15.01 16.69
CA THR A 222 1.08 -14.73 16.24
C THR A 222 0.48 -13.48 16.88
N ARG A 223 0.84 -13.17 18.14
CA ARG A 223 0.42 -11.94 18.83
C ARG A 223 0.94 -10.66 18.16
N ARG A 224 1.93 -10.77 17.27
CA ARG A 224 2.52 -9.64 16.52
C ARG A 224 1.97 -9.53 15.11
N TYR A 225 1.02 -10.36 14.73
CA TYR A 225 0.36 -10.21 13.46
C TYR A 225 -0.38 -8.89 13.38
N CYS A 226 -0.42 -8.32 12.20
CA CYS A 226 -1.05 -7.04 11.94
C CYS A 226 -1.83 -7.13 10.62
N THR A 227 -3.12 -7.03 10.73
CA THR A 227 -4.04 -7.17 9.58
C THR A 227 -4.83 -5.90 9.40
N ARG A 228 -4.88 -5.41 8.18
CA ARG A 228 -5.69 -4.26 7.80
C ARG A 228 -6.92 -4.74 7.05
N LEU A 229 -8.07 -4.39 7.58
CA LEU A 229 -9.37 -4.53 6.91
C LEU A 229 -9.69 -3.21 6.23
N VAL A 230 -10.05 -3.24 4.96
CA VAL A 230 -10.30 -2.03 4.19
C VAL A 230 -11.60 -2.17 3.42
N LEU A 231 -12.53 -1.25 3.64
CA LEU A 231 -13.79 -1.19 2.92
C LEU A 231 -13.80 0.05 2.01
N PRO A 232 -13.79 -0.11 0.68
CA PRO A 232 -14.05 1.00 -0.24
C PRO A 232 -15.39 1.67 0.08
N ILE A 233 -15.42 3.00 0.10
CA ILE A 233 -16.61 3.81 0.40
C ILE A 233 -16.87 4.82 -0.71
N MET A 234 -18.13 5.20 -0.90
CA MET A 234 -18.52 6.34 -1.75
C MET A 234 -18.11 7.64 -1.07
N GLU A 235 -17.60 8.58 -1.87
CA GLU A 235 -17.36 9.97 -1.43
C GLU A 235 -18.65 10.78 -1.35
#